data_0c2cb28557e0cebfaccff4e0b8d446e1
#
_entry.id   0c2cb28557e0cebfaccff4e0b8d446e1
#
_cell.length_a   1.000
_cell.length_b   1.000
_cell.length_c   1.000
_cell.angle_alpha   90.00
_cell.angle_beta   90.00
_cell.angle_gamma   90.00
#
_symmetry.space_group_name_H-M   'P 1'
#
loop_
_entity.id
_entity.type
_entity.pdbx_description
1 polymer ?
#
loop_
_entity_poly.entity_id
_entity_poly.type
_entity_poly.pdbx_seq_one_letter_code
_entity_poly.pdbx_strand_id
1 'polypeptide(L)'
;MKLKITFYAITMSIAVLSIMSNSSGRQGNWSSAPGDTGTCGTCHTTSGVGTIILDGAPTAYEAGETYDMTLTLTQGAGVVGGFQLVATDGTGNSQMGTFVPAAGTKLASNNRLVQSTPKTFSGGAVSWDVSWTAPSTGAPDMVNFFFSGNAANGNGSNGSGDISLSGSTGNINLPVEWGGLKLRENRNKTINIEWNTLSELNTEKYEILRKTDKVRDFEVIYTQEALGSESRAQSYVYQDKVVDYNTAIYYQIRSIDLDGYESLTDISTITVKSKTSDWKIYPNPSAAGNNITIQLDSALDQITELTVFRSDGQLVYKNIINPSKDGAIVTLDNVLTTKGIFVARFVSENNEVQTKRIIVTQ
;
A
#
# COMPACT_ATOMS: atom_id res chain seq x y z
N MET A 1 4.06 55.19 -58.79
CA MET A 1 3.58 55.38 -57.42
C MET A 1 2.37 54.46 -57.02
N LYS A 2 2.08 53.43 -57.78
CA LYS A 2 0.96 52.45 -57.47
C LYS A 2 1.42 51.12 -56.88
N LEU A 3 2.74 50.83 -56.86
CA LEU A 3 3.22 49.51 -56.39
C LEU A 3 3.53 49.46 -54.87
N LYS A 4 3.69 50.60 -54.20
CA LYS A 4 4.01 50.65 -52.75
C LYS A 4 2.80 50.50 -51.84
N ILE A 5 1.58 50.79 -52.33
CA ILE A 5 0.36 50.71 -51.49
C ILE A 5 -0.13 49.25 -51.32
N THR A 6 0.11 48.39 -52.31
CA THR A 6 -0.29 46.99 -52.27
C THR A 6 0.56 46.17 -51.30
N PHE A 7 1.82 46.51 -51.09
CA PHE A 7 2.70 45.80 -50.16
C PHE A 7 2.38 46.11 -48.68
N TYR A 8 1.94 47.36 -48.39
CA TYR A 8 1.53 47.73 -47.02
C TYR A 8 0.21 47.06 -46.60
N ALA A 9 -0.70 46.85 -47.54
CA ALA A 9 -1.99 46.19 -47.25
C ALA A 9 -1.80 44.67 -46.95
N ILE A 10 -0.88 43.99 -47.64
CA ILE A 10 -0.58 42.57 -47.43
C ILE A 10 0.19 42.36 -46.11
N THR A 11 1.12 43.20 -45.73
CA THR A 11 1.84 43.12 -44.45
C THR A 11 0.95 43.45 -43.27
N MET A 12 0.01 44.37 -43.42
CA MET A 12 -0.94 44.70 -42.38
C MET A 12 -2.02 43.60 -42.17
N SER A 13 -2.40 42.91 -43.24
CA SER A 13 -3.32 41.74 -43.15
C SER A 13 -2.66 40.52 -42.48
N ILE A 14 -1.35 40.31 -42.69
CA ILE A 14 -0.62 39.23 -42.03
C ILE A 14 -0.38 39.54 -40.54
N ALA A 15 -0.13 40.78 -40.19
CA ALA A 15 0.00 41.19 -38.78
C ALA A 15 -1.31 41.12 -38.00
N VAL A 16 -2.45 41.40 -38.65
CA VAL A 16 -3.78 41.28 -38.00
C VAL A 16 -4.21 39.80 -37.83
N LEU A 17 -3.78 38.88 -38.72
CA LEU A 17 -4.09 37.46 -38.56
C LEU A 17 -3.33 36.81 -37.38
N SER A 18 -2.23 37.36 -36.92
CA SER A 18 -1.48 36.83 -35.77
C SER A 18 -2.05 37.25 -34.41
N ILE A 19 -3.05 38.16 -34.38
CA ILE A 19 -3.68 38.65 -33.15
C ILE A 19 -5.02 37.95 -32.87
N MET A 20 -5.52 37.14 -33.82
CA MET A 20 -6.76 36.38 -33.57
C MET A 20 -6.57 35.38 -32.44
N SER A 21 -7.27 35.61 -31.35
CA SER A 21 -7.39 34.71 -30.23
C SER A 21 -7.58 33.26 -30.69
N ASN A 22 -6.69 32.39 -30.28
CA ASN A 22 -6.73 30.96 -30.66
C ASN A 22 -7.87 30.28 -29.95
N SER A 23 -9.09 30.39 -30.48
CA SER A 23 -10.32 29.83 -29.90
C SER A 23 -10.31 28.32 -29.76
N SER A 24 -9.37 27.65 -30.41
CA SER A 24 -9.23 26.18 -30.40
C SER A 24 -8.12 25.65 -29.48
N GLY A 25 -7.86 26.31 -28.36
CA GLY A 25 -6.81 25.93 -27.40
C GLY A 25 -5.41 26.35 -27.85
N ARG A 26 -4.66 26.93 -26.94
CA ARG A 26 -3.34 27.50 -27.25
C ARG A 26 -2.29 26.39 -27.29
N GLN A 27 -1.42 26.46 -28.29
CA GLN A 27 -0.22 25.66 -28.37
C GLN A 27 0.87 26.22 -27.45
N GLY A 28 1.81 25.39 -27.01
CA GLY A 28 2.90 25.79 -26.13
C GLY A 28 2.55 25.61 -24.64
N ASN A 29 3.37 26.19 -23.76
CA ASN A 29 3.42 25.89 -22.34
C ASN A 29 2.73 27.01 -21.54
N TRP A 30 1.45 26.83 -21.20
CA TRP A 30 0.60 27.85 -20.56
C TRP A 30 -0.26 27.30 -19.40
N SER A 31 0.11 26.15 -18.82
CA SER A 31 -0.68 25.47 -17.78
C SER A 31 -0.37 25.90 -16.35
N SER A 32 0.55 26.82 -16.13
CA SER A 32 1.12 27.21 -14.84
C SER A 32 2.14 26.23 -14.23
N ALA A 33 2.54 25.18 -14.93
CA ALA A 33 3.61 24.31 -14.46
C ALA A 33 4.94 25.07 -14.30
N PRO A 34 5.81 24.69 -13.38
CA PRO A 34 7.18 25.19 -13.34
C PRO A 34 7.86 25.06 -14.70
N GLY A 35 8.55 26.12 -15.16
CA GLY A 35 9.16 26.16 -16.49
C GLY A 35 8.22 26.49 -17.64
N ASP A 36 6.93 26.68 -17.41
CA ASP A 36 6.01 27.18 -18.43
C ASP A 36 6.29 28.63 -18.79
N THR A 37 5.90 29.01 -20.01
CA THR A 37 6.01 30.41 -20.49
C THR A 37 5.12 31.35 -19.69
N GLY A 38 4.01 30.79 -19.10
CA GLY A 38 3.07 31.55 -18.29
C GLY A 38 1.76 30.81 -18.08
N THR A 39 0.72 31.57 -17.84
CA THR A 39 -0.66 31.10 -17.69
C THR A 39 -1.57 31.79 -18.71
N CYS A 40 -2.85 31.45 -18.72
CA CYS A 40 -3.85 32.21 -19.47
C CYS A 40 -3.81 33.73 -19.12
N GLY A 41 -3.46 34.05 -17.86
CA GLY A 41 -3.30 35.43 -17.37
C GLY A 41 -2.18 36.25 -18.01
N THR A 42 -1.26 35.60 -18.73
CA THR A 42 -0.22 36.33 -19.49
C THR A 42 -0.82 37.16 -20.63
N CYS A 43 -1.92 36.73 -21.18
CA CYS A 43 -2.61 37.42 -22.29
C CYS A 43 -4.00 37.92 -21.90
N HIS A 44 -4.63 37.36 -20.88
CA HIS A 44 -5.95 37.74 -20.38
C HIS A 44 -5.83 38.43 -19.02
N THR A 45 -6.75 39.32 -18.69
CA THR A 45 -6.71 40.00 -17.38
C THR A 45 -7.00 39.00 -16.23
N THR A 46 -6.35 39.21 -15.08
CA THR A 46 -6.51 38.33 -13.92
C THR A 46 -7.42 38.88 -12.83
N SER A 47 -8.12 39.99 -13.10
CA SER A 47 -9.00 40.62 -12.11
C SER A 47 -10.40 40.03 -12.14
N GLY A 48 -10.76 39.31 -11.12
CA GLY A 48 -12.08 38.74 -10.94
C GLY A 48 -12.10 37.57 -9.96
N VAL A 49 -13.30 37.15 -9.55
CA VAL A 49 -13.52 36.03 -8.62
C VAL A 49 -13.96 34.81 -9.42
N GLY A 50 -13.29 33.70 -9.21
CA GLY A 50 -13.61 32.41 -9.81
C GLY A 50 -12.75 31.30 -9.25
N THR A 51 -13.02 30.08 -9.65
CA THR A 51 -12.23 28.90 -9.28
C THR A 51 -11.97 28.04 -10.50
N ILE A 52 -10.83 27.35 -10.48
CA ILE A 52 -10.54 26.24 -11.39
C ILE A 52 -10.09 25.05 -10.55
N ILE A 53 -10.75 23.90 -10.73
CA ILE A 53 -10.55 22.71 -9.90
C ILE A 53 -10.50 21.49 -10.81
N LEU A 54 -9.61 20.56 -10.53
CA LEU A 54 -9.54 19.23 -11.12
C LEU A 54 -10.07 18.22 -10.11
N ASP A 55 -11.37 17.88 -10.24
CA ASP A 55 -12.04 16.91 -9.39
C ASP A 55 -11.74 15.48 -9.85
N GLY A 56 -11.66 14.54 -8.90
CA GLY A 56 -11.38 13.13 -9.19
C GLY A 56 -9.91 12.82 -9.43
N ALA A 57 -8.99 13.76 -9.23
CA ALA A 57 -7.57 13.47 -9.22
C ALA A 57 -7.26 12.48 -8.08
N PRO A 58 -6.50 11.39 -8.35
CA PRO A 58 -6.17 10.41 -7.32
C PRO A 58 -5.28 11.04 -6.24
N THR A 59 -5.34 10.52 -5.03
CA THR A 59 -4.41 10.88 -3.96
C THR A 59 -3.07 10.14 -4.10
N ALA A 60 -3.12 8.94 -4.70
CA ALA A 60 -1.96 8.17 -5.12
C ALA A 60 -2.27 7.53 -6.48
N TYR A 61 -1.24 7.22 -7.28
CA TYR A 61 -1.45 6.64 -8.61
C TYR A 61 -0.71 5.31 -8.77
N GLU A 62 -1.27 4.41 -9.59
CA GLU A 62 -0.65 3.15 -9.97
C GLU A 62 -0.08 3.24 -11.39
N ALA A 63 1.08 2.64 -11.63
CA ALA A 63 1.75 2.66 -12.92
C ALA A 63 0.90 1.99 -14.00
N GLY A 64 0.62 2.73 -15.09
CA GLY A 64 -0.19 2.25 -16.22
C GLY A 64 -1.70 2.35 -16.04
N GLU A 65 -2.21 2.71 -14.85
CA GLU A 65 -3.63 2.88 -14.62
C GLU A 65 -4.18 4.18 -15.23
N THR A 66 -5.48 4.18 -15.53
CA THR A 66 -6.18 5.32 -16.13
C THR A 66 -7.16 5.92 -15.14
N TYR A 67 -7.08 7.23 -15.00
CA TYR A 67 -7.89 8.02 -14.07
C TYR A 67 -8.78 8.98 -14.85
N ASP A 68 -10.08 8.91 -14.56
CA ASP A 68 -11.08 9.81 -15.11
C ASP A 68 -11.36 10.93 -14.11
N MET A 69 -11.22 12.17 -14.57
CA MET A 69 -11.30 13.39 -13.78
C MET A 69 -12.20 14.40 -14.47
N THR A 70 -12.56 15.48 -13.78
CA THR A 70 -13.33 16.58 -14.34
C THR A 70 -12.66 17.92 -14.00
N LEU A 71 -12.24 18.66 -15.02
CA LEU A 71 -11.76 20.03 -14.85
C LEU A 71 -12.94 20.98 -14.91
N THR A 72 -13.20 21.69 -13.81
CA THR A 72 -14.31 22.65 -13.70
C THR A 72 -13.78 24.06 -13.51
N LEU A 73 -14.23 24.99 -14.35
CA LEU A 73 -13.98 26.42 -14.27
C LEU A 73 -15.27 27.13 -13.88
N THR A 74 -15.26 27.81 -12.74
CA THR A 74 -16.43 28.53 -12.20
C THR A 74 -16.19 30.03 -12.21
N GLN A 75 -17.09 30.79 -12.83
CA GLN A 75 -17.04 32.25 -12.88
C GLN A 75 -18.40 32.83 -13.28
N GLY A 76 -18.98 33.71 -12.46
CA GLY A 76 -20.38 34.17 -12.62
C GLY A 76 -20.68 35.01 -13.87
N ALA A 77 -19.67 35.70 -14.46
CA ALA A 77 -19.83 36.55 -15.64
C ALA A 77 -19.17 35.96 -16.91
N GLY A 78 -18.62 34.74 -16.85
CA GLY A 78 -18.02 34.07 -18.00
C GLY A 78 -19.07 33.71 -19.05
N VAL A 79 -18.76 33.96 -20.31
CA VAL A 79 -19.56 33.57 -21.46
C VAL A 79 -19.02 32.29 -22.08
N VAL A 80 -17.73 32.22 -22.30
CA VAL A 80 -17.04 31.04 -22.85
C VAL A 80 -15.78 30.74 -22.06
N GLY A 81 -15.48 29.45 -21.91
CA GLY A 81 -14.30 28.97 -21.19
C GLY A 81 -13.34 28.20 -22.07
N GLY A 82 -12.09 28.24 -21.68
CA GLY A 82 -11.00 27.43 -22.22
C GLY A 82 -9.95 27.12 -21.17
N PHE A 83 -9.13 26.10 -21.43
CA PHE A 83 -8.12 25.65 -20.46
C PHE A 83 -6.87 25.07 -21.12
N GLN A 84 -5.82 24.92 -20.33
CA GLN A 84 -4.68 24.04 -20.59
C GLN A 84 -4.34 23.28 -19.32
N LEU A 85 -4.08 21.99 -19.46
CA LEU A 85 -3.76 21.05 -18.39
C LEU A 85 -2.53 20.21 -18.77
N VAL A 86 -1.65 19.96 -17.83
CA VAL A 86 -0.50 19.06 -17.97
C VAL A 86 -0.30 18.24 -16.71
N ALA A 87 0.18 17.01 -16.85
CA ALA A 87 0.74 16.19 -15.78
C ALA A 87 2.26 16.24 -15.89
N THR A 88 2.97 16.49 -14.79
CA THR A 88 4.43 16.57 -14.75
C THR A 88 4.97 15.72 -13.60
N ASP A 89 6.28 15.43 -13.60
CA ASP A 89 6.98 14.95 -12.41
C ASP A 89 6.87 15.98 -11.27
N GLY A 90 7.17 15.59 -10.06
CA GLY A 90 7.07 16.50 -8.90
C GLY A 90 7.91 17.78 -9.03
N THR A 91 8.86 17.83 -9.96
CA THR A 91 9.68 19.03 -10.23
C THR A 91 9.03 19.97 -11.25
N GLY A 92 8.02 19.49 -11.98
CA GLY A 92 7.33 20.23 -13.04
C GLY A 92 8.07 20.32 -14.37
N ASN A 93 9.24 19.66 -14.49
CA ASN A 93 10.09 19.78 -15.67
C ASN A 93 9.80 18.74 -16.76
N SER A 94 9.39 17.52 -16.36
CA SER A 94 9.13 16.42 -17.27
C SER A 94 7.65 16.10 -17.31
N GLN A 95 7.09 15.93 -18.51
CA GLN A 95 5.69 15.52 -18.66
C GLN A 95 5.53 14.04 -18.40
N MET A 96 4.44 13.70 -17.72
CA MET A 96 4.18 12.34 -17.24
C MET A 96 2.83 11.81 -17.71
N GLY A 97 2.81 10.53 -18.06
CA GLY A 97 1.62 9.85 -18.53
C GLY A 97 1.08 10.39 -19.85
N THR A 98 -0.15 10.05 -20.16
CA THR A 98 -0.78 10.40 -21.44
C THR A 98 -2.24 10.78 -21.23
N PHE A 99 -2.65 11.93 -21.73
CA PHE A 99 -4.05 12.30 -21.79
C PHE A 99 -4.73 11.67 -23.00
N VAL A 100 -5.95 11.17 -22.79
CA VAL A 100 -6.84 10.70 -23.85
C VAL A 100 -7.90 11.81 -24.08
N PRO A 101 -7.90 12.48 -25.25
CA PRO A 101 -8.86 13.52 -25.52
C PRO A 101 -10.30 12.99 -25.54
N ALA A 102 -11.20 13.68 -24.84
CA ALA A 102 -12.65 13.45 -24.86
C ALA A 102 -13.36 14.51 -25.72
N ALA A 103 -14.68 14.43 -25.79
CA ALA A 103 -15.49 15.41 -26.50
C ALA A 103 -15.23 16.84 -25.99
N GLY A 104 -14.88 17.75 -26.86
CA GLY A 104 -14.56 19.13 -26.52
C GLY A 104 -13.10 19.38 -26.12
N THR A 105 -12.24 18.35 -26.11
CA THR A 105 -10.82 18.45 -25.82
C THR A 105 -9.93 17.97 -26.97
N LYS A 106 -8.66 18.32 -26.95
CA LYS A 106 -7.62 17.82 -27.86
C LYS A 106 -6.24 17.95 -27.23
N LEU A 107 -5.27 17.24 -27.79
CA LEU A 107 -3.87 17.42 -27.39
C LEU A 107 -3.28 18.63 -28.10
N ALA A 108 -2.57 19.47 -27.36
CA ALA A 108 -1.67 20.49 -27.84
C ALA A 108 -0.22 19.93 -27.85
N SER A 109 0.75 20.78 -28.23
CA SER A 109 2.18 20.44 -28.18
C SER A 109 2.56 19.96 -26.77
N ASN A 110 3.49 19.04 -26.70
CA ASN A 110 4.03 18.54 -25.44
C ASN A 110 2.96 17.87 -24.56
N ASN A 111 2.12 17.00 -25.16
CA ASN A 111 1.13 16.19 -24.45
C ASN A 111 0.26 17.00 -23.43
N ARG A 112 -0.08 18.22 -23.78
CA ARG A 112 -0.96 19.07 -22.98
C ARG A 112 -2.41 18.92 -23.45
N LEU A 113 -3.33 18.78 -22.52
CA LEU A 113 -4.76 18.73 -22.84
C LEU A 113 -5.31 20.16 -22.88
N VAL A 114 -6.03 20.50 -23.93
CA VAL A 114 -6.68 21.80 -24.12
C VAL A 114 -8.10 21.62 -24.66
N GLN A 115 -8.95 22.65 -24.55
CA GLN A 115 -10.22 22.64 -25.24
C GLN A 115 -10.02 22.59 -26.77
N SER A 116 -10.89 21.86 -27.48
CA SER A 116 -10.90 21.89 -28.96
C SER A 116 -11.63 23.10 -29.49
N THR A 117 -12.68 23.55 -28.80
CA THR A 117 -13.45 24.77 -29.04
C THR A 117 -13.81 25.41 -27.69
N PRO A 118 -14.02 26.74 -27.65
CA PRO A 118 -14.52 27.38 -26.44
C PRO A 118 -15.85 26.76 -26.02
N LYS A 119 -16.04 26.50 -24.72
CA LYS A 119 -17.27 25.93 -24.18
C LYS A 119 -18.05 27.00 -23.44
N THR A 120 -19.36 27.08 -23.72
CA THR A 120 -20.25 28.08 -23.11
C THR A 120 -20.50 27.76 -21.64
N PHE A 121 -20.45 28.78 -20.78
CA PHE A 121 -20.83 28.67 -19.38
C PHE A 121 -22.32 28.39 -19.24
N SER A 122 -22.68 27.52 -18.31
CA SER A 122 -24.05 27.26 -17.91
C SER A 122 -24.13 27.30 -16.39
N GLY A 123 -25.05 28.11 -15.82
CA GLY A 123 -25.14 28.27 -14.38
C GLY A 123 -23.88 28.82 -13.68
N GLY A 124 -23.04 29.57 -14.42
CA GLY A 124 -21.79 30.13 -13.89
C GLY A 124 -20.61 29.16 -13.87
N ALA A 125 -20.71 28.01 -14.51
CA ALA A 125 -19.64 27.02 -14.60
C ALA A 125 -19.51 26.42 -16.00
N VAL A 126 -18.32 25.89 -16.29
CA VAL A 126 -18.04 25.06 -17.46
C VAL A 126 -17.07 23.96 -17.06
N SER A 127 -17.29 22.74 -17.55
CA SER A 127 -16.43 21.59 -17.20
C SER A 127 -16.05 20.77 -18.43
N TRP A 128 -14.96 20.02 -18.31
CA TRP A 128 -14.43 19.11 -19.33
C TRP A 128 -14.04 17.80 -18.65
N ASP A 129 -14.39 16.69 -19.29
CA ASP A 129 -13.93 15.37 -18.89
C ASP A 129 -12.46 15.21 -19.28
N VAL A 130 -11.69 14.68 -18.38
CA VAL A 130 -10.24 14.46 -18.48
C VAL A 130 -9.97 13.00 -18.18
N SER A 131 -9.35 12.28 -19.11
CA SER A 131 -8.84 10.94 -18.89
C SER A 131 -7.32 10.95 -19.02
N TRP A 132 -6.62 10.47 -18.00
CA TRP A 132 -5.15 10.43 -17.95
C TRP A 132 -4.69 9.03 -17.56
N THR A 133 -3.75 8.48 -18.37
CA THR A 133 -3.11 7.21 -18.10
C THR A 133 -1.71 7.47 -17.54
N ALA A 134 -1.43 6.91 -16.37
CA ALA A 134 -0.14 7.00 -15.70
C ALA A 134 0.97 6.32 -16.51
N PRO A 135 2.24 6.71 -16.38
CA PRO A 135 3.35 6.01 -17.02
C PRO A 135 3.41 4.56 -16.55
N SER A 136 3.56 3.60 -17.47
CA SER A 136 3.70 2.19 -17.15
C SER A 136 5.16 1.76 -16.90
N THR A 137 6.12 2.55 -17.38
CA THR A 137 7.57 2.34 -17.22
C THR A 137 8.25 3.66 -16.91
N GLY A 138 9.23 3.64 -16.01
CA GLY A 138 9.90 4.86 -15.57
C GLY A 138 8.92 5.85 -14.91
N ALA A 139 7.91 5.33 -14.22
CA ALA A 139 6.97 6.13 -13.45
C ALA A 139 7.75 6.94 -12.42
N PRO A 140 7.53 8.26 -12.33
CA PRO A 140 8.17 9.07 -11.30
C PRO A 140 7.54 8.78 -9.95
N ASP A 141 8.28 9.06 -8.90
CA ASP A 141 7.81 8.87 -7.52
C ASP A 141 6.59 9.73 -7.19
N MET A 142 6.39 10.82 -7.94
CA MET A 142 5.22 11.69 -7.80
C MET A 142 4.83 12.35 -9.12
N VAL A 143 3.54 12.62 -9.27
CA VAL A 143 2.96 13.39 -10.38
C VAL A 143 2.21 14.58 -9.82
N ASN A 144 2.24 15.70 -10.53
CA ASN A 144 1.44 16.87 -10.22
C ASN A 144 0.72 17.37 -11.48
N PHE A 145 -0.56 17.61 -11.37
CA PHE A 145 -1.33 18.24 -12.43
C PHE A 145 -1.32 19.76 -12.26
N PHE A 146 -0.91 20.47 -13.30
CA PHE A 146 -0.98 21.91 -13.37
C PHE A 146 -1.98 22.33 -14.44
N PHE A 147 -2.81 23.30 -14.12
CA PHE A 147 -3.86 23.75 -15.02
C PHE A 147 -4.09 25.25 -14.95
N SER A 148 -4.41 25.83 -16.09
CA SER A 148 -4.80 27.22 -16.22
C SER A 148 -6.04 27.31 -17.09
N GLY A 149 -6.98 28.14 -16.70
CA GLY A 149 -8.23 28.36 -17.42
C GLY A 149 -8.52 29.84 -17.64
N ASN A 150 -9.29 30.12 -18.64
CA ASN A 150 -9.79 31.47 -18.96
C ASN A 150 -11.30 31.47 -19.07
N ALA A 151 -11.96 32.30 -18.30
CA ALA A 151 -13.36 32.65 -18.44
C ALA A 151 -13.46 33.95 -19.23
N ALA A 152 -13.74 33.83 -20.52
CA ALA A 152 -13.79 34.99 -21.43
C ALA A 152 -15.22 35.56 -21.53
N ASN A 153 -15.28 36.87 -21.76
CA ASN A 153 -16.55 37.60 -21.94
C ASN A 153 -17.17 37.43 -23.33
N GLY A 154 -16.51 36.69 -24.24
CA GLY A 154 -17.00 36.36 -25.57
C GLY A 154 -16.86 37.50 -26.61
N ASN A 155 -16.16 38.60 -26.30
CA ASN A 155 -15.99 39.74 -27.23
C ASN A 155 -14.88 39.53 -28.29
N GLY A 156 -14.18 38.37 -28.23
CA GLY A 156 -13.11 38.03 -29.20
C GLY A 156 -11.79 38.78 -29.00
N SER A 157 -11.65 39.50 -27.90
CA SER A 157 -10.44 40.30 -27.58
C SER A 157 -9.74 39.76 -26.32
N ASN A 158 -8.44 39.72 -26.30
CA ASN A 158 -7.60 39.43 -25.11
C ASN A 158 -7.54 40.66 -24.21
N GLY A 159 -8.63 41.09 -23.65
CA GLY A 159 -8.68 42.38 -22.97
C GLY A 159 -9.40 42.35 -21.63
N SER A 160 -9.82 43.53 -21.21
CA SER A 160 -10.56 43.72 -19.98
C SER A 160 -11.89 42.93 -20.00
N GLY A 161 -12.18 42.25 -18.92
CA GLY A 161 -13.39 41.43 -18.72
C GLY A 161 -13.22 39.94 -18.89
N ASP A 162 -12.02 39.47 -19.28
CA ASP A 162 -11.65 38.07 -19.20
C ASP A 162 -11.02 37.78 -17.83
N ILE A 163 -11.24 36.60 -17.29
CA ILE A 163 -10.70 36.19 -16.00
C ILE A 163 -9.89 34.91 -16.18
N SER A 164 -8.61 35.01 -15.87
CA SER A 164 -7.67 33.90 -15.88
C SER A 164 -7.50 33.33 -14.48
N LEU A 165 -7.57 32.00 -14.36
CA LEU A 165 -7.41 31.24 -13.15
C LEU A 165 -6.37 30.13 -13.37
N SER A 166 -5.68 29.73 -12.32
CA SER A 166 -4.73 28.61 -12.38
C SER A 166 -4.73 27.84 -11.05
N GLY A 167 -4.28 26.59 -11.10
CA GLY A 167 -4.19 25.71 -9.94
C GLY A 167 -3.29 24.52 -10.22
N SER A 168 -3.11 23.73 -9.18
CA SER A 168 -2.46 22.44 -9.22
C SER A 168 -3.10 21.49 -8.20
N THR A 169 -2.91 20.19 -8.39
CA THR A 169 -3.40 19.16 -7.44
C THR A 169 -2.52 19.05 -6.20
N GLY A 170 -1.29 19.54 -6.23
CA GLY A 170 -0.26 19.09 -5.33
C GLY A 170 0.38 17.79 -5.80
N ASN A 171 1.25 17.24 -4.99
CA ASN A 171 1.94 15.98 -5.33
C ASN A 171 1.00 14.78 -5.13
N ILE A 172 0.95 13.94 -6.15
CA ILE A 172 0.26 12.65 -6.15
C ILE A 172 1.35 11.60 -6.18
N ASN A 173 1.46 10.80 -5.12
CA ASN A 173 2.59 9.91 -4.93
C ASN A 173 2.35 8.55 -5.59
N LEU A 174 3.43 7.91 -6.02
CA LEU A 174 3.44 6.49 -6.34
C LEU A 174 3.51 5.73 -5.02
N PRO A 175 2.54 4.82 -4.72
CA PRO A 175 2.60 4.03 -3.50
C PRO A 175 3.84 3.13 -3.46
N VAL A 176 4.10 2.57 -2.27
CA VAL A 176 5.15 1.56 -2.09
C VAL A 176 5.03 0.43 -3.12
N GLU A 177 6.12 0.14 -3.82
CA GLU A 177 6.19 -1.02 -4.69
C GLU A 177 6.71 -2.23 -3.90
N TRP A 178 5.86 -3.24 -3.74
CA TRP A 178 6.16 -4.43 -2.95
C TRP A 178 7.07 -5.40 -3.72
N GLY A 179 8.21 -5.76 -3.14
CA GLY A 179 9.10 -6.80 -3.67
C GLY A 179 8.74 -8.21 -3.19
N GLY A 180 7.86 -8.33 -2.20
CA GLY A 180 7.30 -9.58 -1.72
C GLY A 180 7.33 -9.75 -0.20
N LEU A 181 6.56 -10.73 0.27
CA LEU A 181 6.44 -11.17 1.67
C LEU A 181 6.78 -12.65 1.79
N LYS A 182 7.74 -12.99 2.66
CA LYS A 182 8.17 -14.37 2.92
C LYS A 182 8.05 -14.69 4.39
N LEU A 183 7.56 -15.90 4.68
CA LEU A 183 7.42 -16.43 6.03
C LEU A 183 8.35 -17.64 6.19
N ARG A 184 9.08 -17.70 7.30
CA ARG A 184 9.95 -18.83 7.63
C ARG A 184 9.81 -19.22 9.09
N GLU A 185 9.51 -20.49 9.34
CA GLU A 185 9.55 -21.07 10.67
C GLU A 185 11.00 -21.26 11.11
N ASN A 186 11.33 -20.80 12.31
CA ASN A 186 12.62 -21.01 12.98
C ASN A 186 12.62 -22.29 13.84
N ARG A 187 13.81 -22.76 14.23
CA ARG A 187 13.97 -23.93 15.09
C ARG A 187 13.27 -23.79 16.44
N ASN A 188 13.22 -22.57 16.98
CA ASN A 188 12.57 -22.22 18.25
C ASN A 188 11.05 -21.94 18.10
N LYS A 189 10.45 -22.31 16.98
CA LYS A 189 9.02 -22.11 16.69
C LYS A 189 8.56 -20.67 16.63
N THR A 190 9.47 -19.74 16.38
CA THR A 190 9.13 -18.37 15.97
C THR A 190 9.00 -18.29 14.45
N ILE A 191 8.30 -17.29 13.95
CA ILE A 191 8.17 -17.04 12.51
C ILE A 191 8.98 -15.79 12.16
N ASN A 192 9.94 -15.93 11.25
CA ASN A 192 10.52 -14.77 10.59
C ASN A 192 9.58 -14.31 9.49
N ILE A 193 9.21 -13.06 9.56
CA ILE A 193 8.42 -12.33 8.58
C ILE A 193 9.42 -11.42 7.86
N GLU A 194 9.70 -11.73 6.60
CA GLU A 194 10.66 -11.00 5.76
C GLU A 194 9.88 -10.33 4.63
N TRP A 195 9.97 -9.02 4.51
CA TRP A 195 9.39 -8.31 3.37
C TRP A 195 10.42 -7.36 2.77
N ASN A 196 10.24 -7.08 1.52
CA ASN A 196 11.04 -6.10 0.81
C ASN A 196 10.17 -5.21 -0.07
N THR A 197 10.65 -3.99 -0.22
CA THR A 197 10.08 -2.98 -1.09
C THR A 197 11.05 -2.71 -2.24
N LEU A 198 10.55 -2.29 -3.37
CA LEU A 198 11.35 -1.86 -4.51
C LEU A 198 11.50 -0.34 -4.51
N SER A 199 10.52 0.38 -3.93
CA SER A 199 10.51 1.82 -3.71
C SER A 199 9.78 2.14 -2.40
N GLU A 200 10.20 3.20 -1.68
CA GLU A 200 9.64 3.66 -0.39
C GLU A 200 9.45 5.17 -0.35
N LEU A 201 9.12 5.76 -1.47
CA LEU A 201 8.92 7.19 -1.47
C LEU A 201 7.67 7.56 -0.66
N ASN A 202 7.78 8.60 0.17
CA ASN A 202 6.71 9.10 1.03
C ASN A 202 6.21 8.13 2.12
N THR A 203 6.78 6.94 2.28
CA THR A 203 6.34 5.98 3.30
C THR A 203 6.80 6.39 4.69
N GLU A 204 5.86 6.52 5.62
CA GLU A 204 6.11 6.80 7.04
C GLU A 204 6.54 5.52 7.77
N LYS A 205 5.71 4.46 7.64
CA LYS A 205 5.88 3.23 8.42
C LYS A 205 5.20 2.02 7.79
N TYR A 206 5.55 0.85 8.33
CA TYR A 206 4.93 -0.42 8.04
C TYR A 206 4.29 -1.00 9.29
N GLU A 207 3.12 -1.60 9.13
CA GLU A 207 2.45 -2.36 10.18
C GLU A 207 2.36 -3.83 9.79
N ILE A 208 2.79 -4.72 10.68
CA ILE A 208 2.65 -6.16 10.50
C ILE A 208 1.30 -6.57 11.05
N LEU A 209 0.47 -7.09 10.17
CA LEU A 209 -0.87 -7.56 10.46
C LEU A 209 -0.88 -9.08 10.57
N ARG A 210 -1.50 -9.61 11.62
CA ARG A 210 -1.64 -11.05 11.86
C ARG A 210 -3.08 -11.41 12.18
N LYS A 211 -3.54 -12.55 11.68
CA LYS A 211 -4.75 -13.24 12.17
C LYS A 211 -4.57 -14.74 12.15
N THR A 212 -5.47 -15.47 12.81
CA THR A 212 -5.55 -16.94 12.79
C THR A 212 -6.96 -17.37 12.42
N ASP A 213 -7.18 -18.65 12.15
CA ASP A 213 -8.53 -19.19 11.91
C ASP A 213 -9.48 -18.96 13.10
N LYS A 214 -8.94 -18.74 14.31
CA LYS A 214 -9.71 -18.48 15.53
C LYS A 214 -10.08 -17.00 15.69
N VAL A 215 -9.33 -16.09 15.06
CA VAL A 215 -9.52 -14.63 15.13
C VAL A 215 -9.88 -14.14 13.73
N ARG A 216 -11.06 -13.56 13.60
CA ARG A 216 -11.62 -13.18 12.29
C ARG A 216 -10.88 -12.00 11.65
N ASP A 217 -10.48 -11.03 12.45
CA ASP A 217 -9.91 -9.78 11.96
C ASP A 217 -8.40 -9.76 12.15
N PHE A 218 -7.71 -9.01 11.27
CA PHE A 218 -6.29 -8.75 11.42
C PHE A 218 -6.02 -7.81 12.60
N GLU A 219 -5.01 -8.11 13.39
CA GLU A 219 -4.47 -7.25 14.45
C GLU A 219 -3.07 -6.77 14.08
N VAL A 220 -2.73 -5.53 14.42
CA VAL A 220 -1.36 -5.00 14.31
C VAL A 220 -0.52 -5.61 15.44
N ILE A 221 0.51 -6.38 15.08
CA ILE A 221 1.41 -7.00 16.06
C ILE A 221 2.74 -6.26 16.20
N TYR A 222 3.10 -5.45 15.20
CA TYR A 222 4.33 -4.66 15.22
C TYR A 222 4.24 -3.50 14.23
N THR A 223 4.92 -2.41 14.55
CA THR A 223 5.11 -1.25 13.67
C THR A 223 6.59 -1.01 13.45
N GLN A 224 6.99 -0.81 12.20
CA GLN A 224 8.35 -0.55 11.75
C GLN A 224 8.37 0.77 10.99
N GLU A 225 9.17 1.73 11.43
CA GLU A 225 9.43 2.96 10.67
C GLU A 225 10.13 2.62 9.34
N ALA A 226 9.77 3.34 8.29
CA ALA A 226 10.45 3.21 7.00
C ALA A 226 11.92 3.65 7.12
N LEU A 227 12.85 2.94 6.44
CA LEU A 227 14.29 3.22 6.54
C LEU A 227 14.73 4.47 5.77
N GLY A 228 13.87 5.00 4.92
CA GLY A 228 14.16 6.22 4.18
C GLY A 228 13.14 6.53 3.10
N SER A 229 13.20 7.73 2.55
CA SER A 229 12.37 8.21 1.43
C SER A 229 13.10 8.09 0.09
N GLU A 230 13.86 7.03 -0.11
CA GLU A 230 14.64 6.82 -1.33
C GLU A 230 13.98 5.79 -2.24
N SER A 231 14.05 6.00 -3.55
CA SER A 231 13.63 5.03 -4.58
C SER A 231 14.60 3.84 -4.67
N ARG A 232 14.93 3.21 -3.53
CA ARG A 232 15.78 2.04 -3.42
C ARG A 232 15.05 0.90 -2.74
N ALA A 233 15.33 -0.30 -3.23
CA ALA A 233 14.86 -1.52 -2.59
C ALA A 233 15.36 -1.60 -1.14
N GLN A 234 14.45 -1.83 -0.20
CA GLN A 234 14.73 -2.05 1.22
C GLN A 234 14.28 -3.44 1.63
N SER A 235 14.87 -3.95 2.70
CA SER A 235 14.53 -5.27 3.23
C SER A 235 14.35 -5.18 4.73
N TYR A 236 13.29 -5.80 5.21
CA TYR A 236 12.89 -5.79 6.60
C TYR A 236 12.70 -7.20 7.12
N VAL A 237 12.90 -7.39 8.40
CA VAL A 237 12.65 -8.65 9.08
C VAL A 237 12.07 -8.39 10.47
N TYR A 238 11.03 -9.13 10.81
CA TYR A 238 10.46 -9.18 12.14
C TYR A 238 10.31 -10.64 12.57
N GLN A 239 10.50 -10.91 13.88
CA GLN A 239 10.35 -12.24 14.44
C GLN A 239 9.12 -12.28 15.34
N ASP A 240 8.10 -12.99 14.90
CA ASP A 240 6.88 -13.20 15.69
C ASP A 240 6.99 -14.47 16.55
N LYS A 241 6.49 -14.39 17.79
CA LYS A 241 6.35 -15.55 18.68
C LYS A 241 5.01 -16.22 18.41
N VAL A 242 5.06 -17.48 18.00
CA VAL A 242 3.85 -18.26 17.74
C VAL A 242 3.21 -18.66 19.06
N VAL A 243 1.95 -18.29 19.22
CA VAL A 243 1.12 -18.69 20.38
C VAL A 243 0.11 -19.78 20.02
N ASP A 244 -0.23 -19.94 18.73
CA ASP A 244 -1.19 -20.91 18.21
C ASP A 244 -0.48 -21.91 17.30
N TYR A 245 -0.38 -23.15 17.77
CA TYR A 245 0.13 -24.27 16.97
C TYR A 245 -0.98 -24.99 16.24
N ASN A 246 -0.65 -25.69 15.16
CA ASN A 246 -1.56 -26.52 14.36
C ASN A 246 -2.77 -25.77 13.78
N THR A 247 -2.66 -24.45 13.68
CA THR A 247 -3.65 -23.58 13.03
C THR A 247 -2.98 -22.75 11.95
N ALA A 248 -3.73 -22.31 10.96
CA ALA A 248 -3.20 -21.40 9.94
C ALA A 248 -3.05 -19.99 10.56
N ILE A 249 -1.90 -19.39 10.33
CA ILE A 249 -1.58 -18.02 10.71
C ILE A 249 -1.39 -17.23 9.43
N TYR A 250 -2.08 -16.12 9.31
CA TYR A 250 -2.09 -15.24 8.14
C TYR A 250 -1.37 -13.95 8.49
N TYR A 251 -0.48 -13.53 7.60
CA TYR A 251 0.24 -12.27 7.72
C TYR A 251 0.05 -11.42 6.49
N GLN A 252 0.02 -10.13 6.72
CA GLN A 252 -0.02 -9.09 5.69
C GLN A 252 0.77 -7.88 6.20
N ILE A 253 1.45 -7.16 5.32
CA ILE A 253 2.13 -5.91 5.66
C ILE A 253 1.31 -4.76 5.11
N ARG A 254 1.07 -3.75 5.92
CA ARG A 254 0.47 -2.47 5.54
C ARG A 254 1.54 -1.39 5.56
N SER A 255 1.72 -0.67 4.45
CA SER A 255 2.44 0.60 4.45
C SER A 255 1.47 1.73 4.77
N ILE A 256 1.97 2.76 5.43
CA ILE A 256 1.27 4.01 5.69
C ILE A 256 2.21 5.12 5.25
N ASP A 257 1.73 5.95 4.33
CA ASP A 257 2.49 7.07 3.80
C ASP A 257 2.30 8.33 4.66
N LEU A 258 3.20 9.32 4.52
CA LEU A 258 3.16 10.57 5.26
C LEU A 258 1.86 11.38 5.03
N ASP A 259 1.18 11.16 3.93
CA ASP A 259 -0.12 11.75 3.60
C ASP A 259 -1.32 10.89 4.04
N GLY A 260 -1.05 9.73 4.68
CA GLY A 260 -2.03 8.81 5.20
C GLY A 260 -2.58 7.79 4.18
N TYR A 261 -2.02 7.72 2.97
CA TYR A 261 -2.37 6.65 2.03
C TYR A 261 -1.88 5.29 2.57
N GLU A 262 -2.69 4.23 2.38
CA GLU A 262 -2.38 2.88 2.82
C GLU A 262 -2.29 1.91 1.64
N SER A 263 -1.27 1.05 1.64
CA SER A 263 -1.11 -0.04 0.69
C SER A 263 -0.85 -1.35 1.42
N LEU A 264 -1.25 -2.47 0.85
CA LEU A 264 -1.18 -3.80 1.48
C LEU A 264 -0.47 -4.80 0.55
N THR A 265 0.34 -5.67 1.15
CA THR A 265 0.85 -6.86 0.43
C THR A 265 -0.27 -7.87 0.19
N ASP A 266 0.00 -8.87 -0.64
CA ASP A 266 -0.78 -10.11 -0.61
C ASP A 266 -0.70 -10.79 0.77
N ILE A 267 -1.75 -11.57 1.10
CA ILE A 267 -1.77 -12.35 2.34
C ILE A 267 -0.86 -13.57 2.18
N SER A 268 0.09 -13.72 3.11
CA SER A 268 0.91 -14.91 3.23
C SER A 268 0.47 -15.77 4.41
N THR A 269 0.54 -17.09 4.27
CA THR A 269 0.04 -18.03 5.27
C THR A 269 1.10 -19.05 5.65
N ILE A 270 1.17 -19.37 6.95
CA ILE A 270 2.02 -20.42 7.48
C ILE A 270 1.28 -21.21 8.58
N THR A 271 1.56 -22.51 8.68
CA THR A 271 1.08 -23.34 9.79
C THR A 271 2.28 -23.90 10.53
N VAL A 272 2.46 -23.47 11.77
CA VAL A 272 3.49 -24.00 12.66
C VAL A 272 2.92 -25.23 13.37
N LYS A 273 3.50 -26.37 13.07
CA LYS A 273 3.09 -27.61 13.76
C LYS A 273 3.71 -27.65 15.16
N SER A 274 2.89 -28.01 16.13
CA SER A 274 3.40 -28.40 17.44
C SER A 274 4.44 -29.47 17.25
N LYS A 275 5.56 -29.34 17.95
CA LYS A 275 6.52 -30.42 18.05
C LYS A 275 5.88 -31.47 18.94
N THR A 276 5.30 -32.52 18.35
CA THR A 276 4.98 -33.70 19.13
C THR A 276 6.30 -34.26 19.66
N SER A 277 6.60 -33.95 20.91
CA SER A 277 7.75 -34.55 21.57
C SER A 277 7.52 -36.07 21.60
N ASP A 278 8.35 -36.82 20.91
CA ASP A 278 8.26 -38.28 20.95
C ASP A 278 8.96 -38.77 22.22
N TRP A 279 8.22 -38.74 23.32
CA TRP A 279 8.68 -39.26 24.57
C TRP A 279 8.48 -40.78 24.65
N LYS A 280 9.38 -41.49 25.34
CA LYS A 280 9.39 -42.93 25.43
C LYS A 280 9.20 -43.37 26.88
N ILE A 281 8.56 -44.52 27.05
CA ILE A 281 8.35 -45.14 28.37
C ILE A 281 8.91 -46.55 28.27
N TYR A 282 9.86 -46.86 29.13
CA TYR A 282 10.46 -48.21 29.16
C TYR A 282 10.91 -48.61 30.56
N PRO A 283 10.84 -49.93 30.88
CA PRO A 283 10.14 -50.96 30.14
C PRO A 283 8.64 -50.70 30.13
N ASN A 284 7.95 -51.02 29.03
CA ASN A 284 6.51 -51.00 28.94
C ASN A 284 6.07 -52.12 27.97
N PRO A 285 5.49 -53.22 28.43
CA PRO A 285 5.08 -53.51 29.82
C PRO A 285 6.21 -53.61 30.84
N SER A 286 5.88 -53.39 32.14
CA SER A 286 6.76 -53.54 33.29
C SER A 286 6.13 -54.40 34.35
N ALA A 287 6.91 -55.13 35.17
CA ALA A 287 6.38 -55.80 36.34
C ALA A 287 6.07 -54.78 37.46
N ALA A 288 5.11 -55.15 38.33
CA ALA A 288 4.72 -54.31 39.46
C ALA A 288 5.90 -54.04 40.40
N GLY A 289 6.08 -52.77 40.79
CA GLY A 289 7.16 -52.35 41.65
C GLY A 289 8.51 -52.13 40.94
N ASN A 290 8.61 -52.46 39.68
CA ASN A 290 9.84 -52.14 38.92
C ASN A 290 9.93 -50.66 38.54
N ASN A 291 11.15 -50.20 38.38
CA ASN A 291 11.42 -48.85 37.91
C ASN A 291 11.04 -48.68 36.44
N ILE A 292 10.32 -47.61 36.13
CA ILE A 292 9.90 -47.27 34.80
C ILE A 292 10.54 -45.91 34.43
N THR A 293 11.25 -45.90 33.33
CA THR A 293 11.89 -44.69 32.82
C THR A 293 10.99 -44.01 31.78
N ILE A 294 10.78 -42.72 31.95
CA ILE A 294 10.13 -41.82 30.97
C ILE A 294 11.21 -40.96 30.41
N GLN A 295 11.57 -41.17 29.16
CA GLN A 295 12.57 -40.37 28.44
C GLN A 295 11.83 -39.36 27.58
N LEU A 296 12.09 -38.10 27.84
CA LEU A 296 11.60 -36.96 27.06
C LEU A 296 12.52 -36.66 25.88
N ASP A 297 11.99 -36.13 24.79
CA ASP A 297 12.82 -35.58 23.73
C ASP A 297 13.60 -34.37 24.30
N SER A 298 14.90 -34.31 24.04
CA SER A 298 15.79 -33.19 24.45
C SER A 298 15.42 -31.82 23.87
N ALA A 299 14.38 -31.76 23.08
CA ALA A 299 13.83 -30.54 22.48
C ALA A 299 12.70 -29.89 23.30
N LEU A 300 12.38 -30.39 24.48
CA LEU A 300 11.48 -29.76 25.44
C LEU A 300 12.29 -28.75 26.28
N ASP A 301 12.39 -27.51 25.83
CA ASP A 301 13.05 -26.44 26.57
C ASP A 301 12.16 -25.81 27.67
N GLN A 302 10.97 -26.35 27.88
CA GLN A 302 9.93 -25.75 28.73
C GLN A 302 9.58 -26.64 29.92
N ILE A 303 9.25 -25.98 31.05
CA ILE A 303 8.71 -26.63 32.24
C ILE A 303 7.46 -27.40 31.86
N THR A 304 7.38 -28.64 32.28
CA THR A 304 6.31 -29.59 31.90
C THR A 304 5.79 -30.32 33.14
N GLU A 305 4.47 -30.37 33.31
CA GLU A 305 3.85 -31.17 34.32
C GLU A 305 3.67 -32.59 33.84
N LEU A 306 4.27 -33.57 34.55
CA LEU A 306 4.02 -35.00 34.36
C LEU A 306 3.07 -35.49 35.44
N THR A 307 1.98 -36.08 35.04
CA THR A 307 1.06 -36.81 35.93
C THR A 307 0.85 -38.24 35.46
N VAL A 308 0.70 -39.18 36.39
CA VAL A 308 0.33 -40.57 36.08
C VAL A 308 -0.92 -40.90 36.84
N PHE A 309 -1.90 -41.38 36.10
CA PHE A 309 -3.22 -41.79 36.64
C PHE A 309 -3.38 -43.30 36.46
N ARG A 310 -4.06 -43.95 37.41
CA ARG A 310 -4.64 -45.27 37.20
C ARG A 310 -5.83 -45.19 36.24
N SER A 311 -6.24 -46.31 35.67
CA SER A 311 -7.36 -46.37 34.72
C SER A 311 -8.71 -45.91 35.30
N ASP A 312 -8.88 -45.92 36.63
CA ASP A 312 -10.04 -45.39 37.35
C ASP A 312 -9.99 -43.88 37.60
N GLY A 313 -8.94 -43.18 37.12
CA GLY A 313 -8.75 -41.75 37.28
C GLY A 313 -7.98 -41.34 38.54
N GLN A 314 -7.58 -42.33 39.41
CA GLN A 314 -6.77 -42.01 40.59
C GLN A 314 -5.39 -41.50 40.20
N LEU A 315 -5.00 -40.32 40.71
CA LEU A 315 -3.64 -39.80 40.54
C LEU A 315 -2.65 -40.61 41.41
N VAL A 316 -1.61 -41.15 40.79
CA VAL A 316 -0.58 -41.97 41.48
C VAL A 316 0.80 -41.32 41.48
N TYR A 317 1.03 -40.37 40.57
CA TYR A 317 2.29 -39.60 40.49
C TYR A 317 2.08 -38.25 39.88
N LYS A 318 2.78 -37.24 40.44
CA LYS A 318 2.83 -35.88 39.88
C LYS A 318 4.20 -35.28 40.09
N ASN A 319 4.78 -34.71 39.05
CA ASN A 319 6.03 -33.95 39.12
C ASN A 319 6.04 -32.84 38.11
N ILE A 320 6.75 -31.77 38.42
CA ILE A 320 7.06 -30.67 37.50
C ILE A 320 8.49 -30.87 37.05
N ILE A 321 8.68 -31.00 35.74
CA ILE A 321 9.96 -31.32 35.13
C ILE A 321 10.44 -30.07 34.40
N ASN A 322 11.69 -29.69 34.66
CA ASN A 322 12.41 -28.70 33.85
C ASN A 322 13.48 -29.43 33.04
N PRO A 323 13.22 -29.76 31.76
CA PRO A 323 14.12 -30.61 30.96
C PRO A 323 15.53 -30.01 30.82
N SER A 324 15.66 -28.69 30.83
CA SER A 324 16.94 -27.99 30.77
C SER A 324 17.75 -28.08 32.10
N LYS A 325 17.08 -28.30 33.23
CA LYS A 325 17.70 -28.42 34.56
C LYS A 325 17.80 -29.86 35.01
N ASP A 326 16.75 -30.67 34.80
CA ASP A 326 16.54 -31.99 35.39
C ASP A 326 16.95 -33.12 34.42
N GLY A 327 17.38 -32.77 33.22
CA GLY A 327 17.59 -33.70 32.14
C GLY A 327 16.31 -34.22 31.51
N ALA A 328 16.42 -34.97 30.44
CA ALA A 328 15.29 -35.47 29.67
C ALA A 328 14.78 -36.83 30.17
N ILE A 329 15.12 -37.25 31.40
CA ILE A 329 14.80 -38.58 31.95
C ILE A 329 14.13 -38.44 33.31
N VAL A 330 12.97 -39.08 33.47
CA VAL A 330 12.26 -39.20 34.74
C VAL A 330 12.11 -40.71 35.07
N THR A 331 12.52 -41.09 36.27
CA THR A 331 12.35 -42.47 36.73
C THR A 331 11.21 -42.54 37.75
N LEU A 332 10.27 -43.43 37.52
CA LEU A 332 9.22 -43.81 38.47
C LEU A 332 9.73 -44.95 39.31
N ASP A 333 10.40 -44.63 40.43
CA ASP A 333 11.00 -45.65 41.31
C ASP A 333 9.93 -46.24 42.24
N ASN A 334 9.60 -47.52 42.06
CA ASN A 334 8.61 -48.21 42.86
C ASN A 334 7.26 -47.52 43.03
N VAL A 335 6.84 -46.74 42.04
CA VAL A 335 5.60 -45.94 42.06
C VAL A 335 4.40 -46.80 41.68
N LEU A 336 4.54 -47.67 40.68
CA LEU A 336 3.46 -48.50 40.12
C LEU A 336 3.52 -49.92 40.67
N THR A 337 3.04 -50.10 41.90
CA THR A 337 3.15 -51.36 42.67
C THR A 337 2.04 -52.34 42.41
N THR A 338 1.01 -52.00 41.65
CA THR A 338 -0.15 -52.84 41.36
C THR A 338 -0.30 -53.07 39.86
N LYS A 339 -0.67 -54.31 39.51
CA LYS A 339 -1.02 -54.66 38.14
C LYS A 339 -2.17 -53.80 37.64
N GLY A 340 -2.05 -53.33 36.40
CA GLY A 340 -3.08 -52.52 35.76
C GLY A 340 -2.61 -51.69 34.60
N ILE A 341 -3.51 -50.86 34.10
CA ILE A 341 -3.24 -49.88 33.07
C ILE A 341 -3.18 -48.49 33.74
N PHE A 342 -2.12 -47.77 33.45
CA PHE A 342 -1.93 -46.40 33.89
C PHE A 342 -1.80 -45.47 32.67
N VAL A 343 -2.09 -44.22 32.84
CA VAL A 343 -1.97 -43.18 31.81
C VAL A 343 -1.01 -42.10 32.32
N ALA A 344 0.14 -42.01 31.68
CA ALA A 344 1.04 -40.88 31.86
C ALA A 344 0.57 -39.72 30.98
N ARG A 345 0.45 -38.55 31.57
CA ARG A 345 0.00 -37.31 30.92
C ARG A 345 1.03 -36.23 31.13
N PHE A 346 1.47 -35.63 30.05
CA PHE A 346 2.25 -34.39 30.00
C PHE A 346 1.38 -33.20 29.69
N VAL A 347 1.62 -32.08 30.38
CA VAL A 347 1.03 -30.81 30.08
C VAL A 347 2.17 -29.80 29.98
N SER A 348 2.41 -29.24 28.77
CA SER A 348 3.40 -28.19 28.55
C SER A 348 2.89 -26.82 29.04
N GLU A 349 3.79 -25.85 29.17
CA GLU A 349 3.41 -24.48 29.51
C GLU A 349 2.38 -23.88 28.54
N ASN A 350 2.36 -24.35 27.28
CA ASN A 350 1.38 -23.94 26.27
C ASN A 350 0.06 -24.73 26.35
N ASN A 351 -0.21 -25.42 27.48
CA ASN A 351 -1.38 -26.27 27.70
C ASN A 351 -1.56 -27.43 26.69
N GLU A 352 -0.49 -27.78 25.96
CA GLU A 352 -0.55 -28.99 25.13
C GLU A 352 -0.53 -30.24 26.00
N VAL A 353 -1.47 -31.13 25.76
CA VAL A 353 -1.65 -32.36 26.53
C VAL A 353 -1.25 -33.56 25.67
N GLN A 354 -0.31 -34.35 26.16
CA GLN A 354 0.07 -35.61 25.56
C GLN A 354 -0.14 -36.75 26.56
N THR A 355 -0.58 -37.93 26.09
CA THR A 355 -0.80 -39.07 26.93
C THR A 355 -0.15 -40.32 26.33
N LYS A 356 0.42 -41.17 27.20
CA LYS A 356 0.86 -42.54 26.85
C LYS A 356 0.41 -43.53 27.90
N ARG A 357 0.14 -44.76 27.45
CA ARG A 357 -0.29 -45.84 28.31
C ARG A 357 0.92 -46.55 28.90
N ILE A 358 0.84 -46.87 30.19
CA ILE A 358 1.79 -47.73 30.90
C ILE A 358 1.04 -49.02 31.27
N ILE A 359 1.62 -50.16 30.96
CA ILE A 359 1.07 -51.47 31.27
C ILE A 359 1.92 -52.09 32.36
N VAL A 360 1.30 -52.39 33.50
CA VAL A 360 1.98 -53.07 34.63
C VAL A 360 1.40 -54.49 34.72
N THR A 361 2.32 -55.45 34.67
CA THR A 361 2.03 -56.86 34.76
C THR A 361 2.30 -57.38 36.19
N GLN A 362 2.11 -58.66 36.37
CA GLN A 362 2.48 -59.34 37.66
C GLN A 362 3.99 -59.39 37.79
#